data_c306a9bc3d84db922bb03586abf278d6
#
_entry.id   c306a9bc3d84db922bb03586abf278d6
#
_cell.length_a   1.000
_cell.length_b   1.000
_cell.length_c   1.000
_cell.angle_alpha   90.00
_cell.angle_beta   90.00
_cell.angle_gamma   90.00
#
_symmetry.space_group_name_H-M   'P 1'
#
loop_
_entity.id
_entity.type
_entity.pdbx_description
1 polymer ?
#
loop_
_entity_poly.entity_id
_entity_poly.type
_entity_poly.pdbx_seq_one_letter_code
_entity_poly.pdbx_strand_id
1 'polypeptide(L)'
;MLTMANLYKCFESAKEQGYPYAGVKIKMEGFEEPEVIINPIANFDKKLEYYKNAYNDDLTLKSFNGIKIIGFTYGDTYDEIEMDLVLE
;
A
#
# COMPACT_ATOMS: atom_id res chain seq x y z
N MET A 1 4.94 14.12 2.27
CA MET A 1 3.55 13.60 2.24
C MET A 1 3.41 12.51 1.19
N LEU A 2 2.80 11.39 1.55
CA LEU A 2 2.56 10.31 0.60
C LEU A 2 1.36 10.62 -0.28
N THR A 3 1.45 10.26 -1.55
CA THR A 3 0.40 10.52 -2.54
C THR A 3 0.12 9.28 -3.37
N MET A 4 -0.96 9.32 -4.13
CA MET A 4 -1.29 8.24 -5.07
C MET A 4 -0.16 8.01 -6.08
N ALA A 5 0.50 9.08 -6.53
CA ALA A 5 1.65 8.96 -7.44
C ALA A 5 2.80 8.19 -6.79
N ASN A 6 3.05 8.41 -5.50
CA ASN A 6 4.07 7.67 -4.75
C ASN A 6 3.72 6.18 -4.65
N LEU A 7 2.45 5.87 -4.42
CA LEU A 7 1.97 4.48 -4.36
C LEU A 7 2.20 3.76 -5.69
N TYR A 8 1.82 4.39 -6.79
CA TYR A 8 2.05 3.84 -8.13
C TYR A 8 3.53 3.58 -8.37
N LYS A 9 4.37 4.56 -8.04
CA LYS A 9 5.81 4.44 -8.22
C LYS A 9 6.40 3.28 -7.44
N CYS A 10 5.91 3.05 -6.22
CA CYS A 10 6.33 1.92 -5.40
C CYS A 10 6.05 0.59 -6.10
N PHE A 11 4.82 0.40 -6.58
CA PHE A 11 4.43 -0.83 -7.27
C PHE A 11 5.16 -1.01 -8.58
N GLU A 12 5.34 0.06 -9.35
CA GLU A 12 6.08 0.00 -10.61
C GLU A 12 7.56 -0.33 -10.39
N SER A 13 8.17 0.25 -9.35
CA SER A 13 9.56 -0.07 -9.00
C SER A 13 9.71 -1.53 -8.63
N ALA A 14 8.73 -2.09 -7.89
CA ALA A 14 8.75 -3.51 -7.55
C ALA A 14 8.73 -4.38 -8.80
N LYS A 15 7.87 -4.04 -9.77
CA LYS A 15 7.79 -4.77 -11.04
C LYS A 15 9.10 -4.69 -11.81
N GLU A 16 9.66 -3.50 -11.94
CA GLU A 16 10.91 -3.29 -12.70
C GLU A 16 12.08 -4.02 -12.08
N GLN A 17 12.15 -4.08 -10.77
CA GLN A 17 13.25 -4.71 -10.05
C GLN A 17 13.02 -6.20 -9.80
N GLY A 18 11.86 -6.72 -10.17
CA GLY A 18 11.56 -8.14 -10.05
C GLY A 18 11.19 -8.60 -8.65
N TYR A 19 10.71 -7.70 -7.79
CA TYR A 19 10.23 -8.08 -6.47
C TYR A 19 8.83 -8.69 -6.56
N PRO A 20 8.59 -9.82 -5.87
CA PRO A 20 7.32 -10.53 -5.99
C PRO A 20 6.17 -9.95 -5.18
N TYR A 21 6.42 -9.05 -4.23
CA TYR A 21 5.40 -8.52 -3.33
C TYR A 21 5.51 -7.02 -3.12
N ALA A 22 4.35 -6.38 -2.93
CA ALA A 22 4.27 -5.00 -2.47
C ALA A 22 3.20 -4.91 -1.38
N GLY A 23 3.51 -4.20 -0.30
CA GLY A 23 2.61 -4.08 0.84
C GLY A 23 2.14 -2.66 1.07
N VAL A 24 0.95 -2.52 1.62
CA VAL A 24 0.31 -1.25 1.92
C VAL A 24 -0.13 -1.27 3.38
N LYS A 25 0.18 -0.20 4.10
CA LYS A 25 -0.22 -0.03 5.49
C LYS A 25 -1.39 0.93 5.55
N ILE A 26 -2.48 0.48 6.13
CA ILE A 26 -3.74 1.24 6.19
C ILE A 26 -4.10 1.50 7.63
N LYS A 27 -4.31 2.77 7.97
CA LYS A 27 -4.81 3.15 9.29
C LYS A 27 -6.30 3.40 9.21
N MET A 28 -7.03 2.84 10.18
CA MET A 28 -8.48 3.01 10.28
C MET A 28 -8.84 3.68 11.59
N GLU A 29 -9.69 4.70 11.51
CA GLU A 29 -10.20 5.39 12.68
C GLU A 29 -10.93 4.42 13.61
N GLY A 30 -10.63 4.48 14.90
CA GLY A 30 -11.21 3.57 15.87
C GLY A 30 -10.43 2.29 16.12
N PHE A 31 -9.39 2.04 15.33
CA PHE A 31 -8.51 0.87 15.52
C PHE A 31 -7.13 1.34 15.95
N GLU A 32 -6.58 0.72 16.98
CA GLU A 32 -5.27 1.10 17.51
C GLU A 32 -4.15 0.74 16.56
N GLU A 33 -4.25 -0.43 15.92
CA GLU A 33 -3.20 -0.92 15.05
C GLU A 33 -3.60 -0.80 13.57
N PRO A 34 -2.66 -0.37 12.72
CA PRO A 34 -2.91 -0.36 11.29
C PRO A 34 -2.91 -1.77 10.71
N GLU A 35 -3.56 -1.93 9.57
CA GLU A 35 -3.59 -3.17 8.83
C GLU A 35 -2.56 -3.14 7.72
N VAL A 36 -1.84 -4.24 7.52
CA VAL A 36 -0.89 -4.40 6.41
C VAL A 36 -1.47 -5.38 5.41
N ILE A 37 -1.59 -4.95 4.16
CA ILE A 37 -2.09 -5.78 3.06
C ILE A 37 -0.94 -6.02 2.10
N ILE A 38 -0.59 -7.29 1.88
CA ILE A 38 0.50 -7.68 0.99
C ILE A 38 -0.06 -8.22 -0.31
N ASN A 39 0.39 -7.66 -1.42
CA ASN A 39 -0.10 -8.00 -2.75
C ASN A 39 0.99 -8.72 -3.55
N PRO A 40 0.71 -9.91 -4.11
CA PRO A 40 1.64 -10.55 -5.04
C PRO A 40 1.67 -9.80 -6.37
N ILE A 41 2.77 -9.91 -7.09
CA ILE A 41 2.99 -9.19 -8.34
C ILE A 41 1.88 -9.42 -9.37
N ALA A 42 1.31 -10.62 -9.38
CA ALA A 42 0.21 -10.96 -10.30
C ALA A 42 -1.02 -10.07 -10.11
N ASN A 43 -1.16 -9.46 -8.93
CA ASN A 43 -2.32 -8.63 -8.58
C ASN A 43 -2.02 -7.13 -8.59
N PHE A 44 -0.79 -6.72 -8.91
CA PHE A 44 -0.41 -5.30 -8.82
C PHE A 44 -1.32 -4.40 -9.65
N ASP A 45 -1.57 -4.75 -10.91
CA ASP A 45 -2.36 -3.90 -11.79
C ASP A 45 -3.80 -3.76 -11.31
N LYS A 46 -4.40 -4.86 -10.86
CA LYS A 46 -5.76 -4.84 -10.30
C LYS A 46 -5.84 -4.01 -9.02
N LYS A 47 -4.84 -4.15 -8.17
CA LYS A 47 -4.80 -3.42 -6.90
C LYS A 47 -4.57 -1.93 -7.10
N LEU A 48 -3.68 -1.56 -8.02
CA LEU A 48 -3.46 -0.16 -8.33
C LEU A 48 -4.73 0.49 -8.87
N GLU A 49 -5.45 -0.20 -9.74
CA GLU A 49 -6.73 0.30 -10.23
C GLU A 49 -7.74 0.45 -9.10
N TYR A 50 -7.81 -0.52 -8.20
CA TYR A 50 -8.67 -0.44 -7.03
C TYR A 50 -8.32 0.78 -6.17
N TYR A 51 -7.04 0.97 -5.84
CA TYR A 51 -6.62 2.10 -5.01
C TYR A 51 -6.91 3.43 -5.69
N LYS A 52 -6.65 3.53 -6.98
CA LYS A 52 -6.94 4.73 -7.75
C LYS A 52 -8.41 5.11 -7.69
N ASN A 53 -9.30 4.11 -7.79
CA ASN A 53 -10.74 4.35 -7.79
C ASN A 53 -11.31 4.58 -6.40
N ALA A 54 -10.76 3.93 -5.38
CA ALA A 54 -11.30 3.95 -4.02
C ALA A 54 -10.71 5.06 -3.15
N TYR A 55 -9.50 5.54 -3.45
CA TYR A 55 -8.79 6.51 -2.63
C TYR A 55 -8.54 7.82 -3.37
N ASN A 56 -8.45 8.90 -2.60
CA ASN A 56 -8.09 10.23 -3.10
C ASN A 56 -6.58 10.31 -3.32
N ASP A 57 -6.12 11.41 -3.94
CA ASP A 57 -4.69 11.63 -4.16
C ASP A 57 -3.87 11.67 -2.89
N ASP A 58 -4.48 12.10 -1.77
CA ASP A 58 -3.84 12.13 -0.46
C ASP A 58 -3.93 10.79 0.27
N LEU A 59 -4.44 9.75 -0.41
CA LEU A 59 -4.55 8.37 0.09
C LEU A 59 -5.61 8.17 1.18
N THR A 60 -6.54 9.11 1.34
CA THR A 60 -7.73 8.90 2.15
C THR A 60 -8.79 8.16 1.33
N LEU A 61 -9.53 7.28 1.98
CA LEU A 61 -10.61 6.54 1.30
C LEU A 61 -11.74 7.51 0.93
N LYS A 62 -12.20 7.45 -0.31
CA LYS A 62 -13.25 8.37 -0.81
C LYS A 62 -14.57 8.25 -0.05
N SER A 63 -14.95 7.03 0.32
CA SER A 63 -16.22 6.78 1.00
C SER A 63 -16.18 7.05 2.50
N PHE A 64 -14.98 7.14 3.09
CA PHE A 64 -14.83 7.40 4.52
C PHE A 64 -13.41 7.88 4.80
N ASN A 65 -13.25 9.16 5.13
CA ASN A 65 -11.93 9.78 5.32
C ASN A 65 -11.22 9.35 6.61
N GLY A 66 -11.87 8.55 7.45
CA GLY A 66 -11.22 7.94 8.62
C GLY A 66 -10.31 6.75 8.27
N ILE A 67 -10.24 6.38 7.00
CA ILE A 67 -9.37 5.31 6.51
C ILE A 67 -8.35 5.93 5.57
N LYS A 68 -7.07 5.65 5.81
CA LYS A 68 -5.98 6.26 5.05
C LYS A 68 -4.82 5.28 4.87
N ILE A 69 -4.24 5.28 3.68
CA ILE A 69 -2.98 4.58 3.42
C ILE A 69 -1.86 5.46 3.97
N ILE A 70 -1.07 4.92 4.90
CA ILE A 70 -0.03 5.68 5.59
C ILE A 70 1.39 5.18 5.30
N GLY A 71 1.53 4.10 4.54
CA GLY A 71 2.84 3.59 4.16
C GLY A 71 2.71 2.50 3.11
N PHE A 72 3.79 2.25 2.40
CA PHE A 72 3.88 1.15 1.44
C PHE A 72 5.35 0.84 1.16
N THR A 73 5.60 -0.41 0.78
CA THR A 73 6.94 -0.88 0.46
C THR A 73 6.85 -2.11 -0.44
N TYR A 74 7.97 -2.61 -0.89
CA TYR A 74 8.05 -3.87 -1.64
C TYR A 74 9.20 -4.71 -1.12
N GLY A 75 9.18 -6.00 -1.42
CA GLY A 75 10.22 -6.90 -0.96
C GLY A 75 10.06 -8.31 -1.51
N ASP A 76 10.98 -9.19 -1.10
CA ASP A 76 11.01 -10.58 -1.55
C ASP A 76 10.09 -11.51 -0.77
N THR A 77 9.81 -11.17 0.49
CA THR A 77 9.01 -12.02 1.38
C THR A 77 7.96 -11.21 2.13
N TYR A 78 6.93 -11.89 2.63
CA TYR A 78 5.92 -11.29 3.49
C TYR A 78 6.55 -10.70 4.75
N ASP A 79 7.50 -11.44 5.35
CA ASP A 79 8.13 -11.02 6.60
C ASP A 79 8.89 -9.72 6.43
N GLU A 80 9.60 -9.54 5.33
CA GLU A 80 10.31 -8.29 5.04
C GLU A 80 9.35 -7.11 4.98
N ILE A 81 8.24 -7.28 4.28
CA ILE A 81 7.25 -6.21 4.11
C ILE A 81 6.58 -5.88 5.43
N GLU A 82 6.18 -6.90 6.19
CA GLU A 82 5.57 -6.67 7.50
C GLU A 82 6.52 -5.95 8.44
N MET A 83 7.78 -6.38 8.49
CA MET A 83 8.77 -5.74 9.34
C MET A 83 8.99 -4.27 8.97
N ASP A 84 9.12 -3.99 7.68
CA ASP A 84 9.31 -2.62 7.20
C ASP A 84 8.14 -1.71 7.56
N LEU A 85 6.91 -2.21 7.41
CA LEU A 85 5.72 -1.40 7.63
C LEU A 85 5.31 -1.32 9.10
N VAL A 86 5.53 -2.39 9.87
CA VAL A 86 5.16 -2.42 11.29
C VAL A 86 6.13 -1.60 12.14
N LEU A 87 7.42 -1.62 11.80
CA LEU A 87 8.46 -0.95 12.57
C LEU A 87 8.62 0.54 12.23
N GLU A 88 7.92 1.03 11.25
CA GLU A 88 7.95 2.46 10.90
C GLU A 88 7.29 3.34 11.95
#